data_7e5b0d53dc62afe9357c1081e7509010
#
_entry.id   7e5b0d53dc62afe9357c1081e7509010
#
_cell.length_a   1.000
_cell.length_b   1.000
_cell.length_c   1.000
_cell.angle_alpha   90.00
_cell.angle_beta   90.00
_cell.angle_gamma   90.00
#
_symmetry.space_group_name_H-M   'P 1'
#
loop_
_entity.id
_entity.type
_entity.pdbx_description
1 polymer ?
#
loop_
_entity_poly.entity_id
_entity_poly.type
_entity_poly.pdbx_seq_one_letter_code
_entity_poly.pdbx_strand_id
1 'polypeptide(L)'
;MGVTPQGKDITIEFECQFRVDLQHSDFSSIMKAFLMLLPQLLEDFFQKVLVGFGEYEMGLKKKSFACKCCGNDTEFVWKTRHGKATTILTWFRWITLKQLQVLCKRCGSKQYITRMLLGMEPKKRVPDETRRKLALRGALTSYRVSAKIGKMFGWAVDRMTIWKSVQQVGAKMDFVLDGNEEPRGEADGTGIGITGIPKRGKELKVLVQYKKGGGIRVAGIDIGNYNGSWEKLFQKSLEVIKEFRRPFLLLTDGDTSIFESLKGKVTILIQRCLWHIPYQAQYVLWKDAVKRKSEEWLHVVAELMEICAIRPLVDCQDTIQAMIASKRTRLEKTIAYCREKGFTHTVSYLENARGDMFTAVENRLEGKTTSRVERLFRTVNMRVNVSKWSTEGALNVTKVRLAYYYNGFDA
;
A
#
# COMPACT_ATOMS: atom_id res chain seq x y z
N MET A 1 -9.88 -8.65 -44.57
CA MET A 1 -9.37 -8.46 -43.20
C MET A 1 -8.58 -9.68 -42.80
N GLY A 2 -7.27 -9.53 -42.64
CA GLY A 2 -6.36 -10.61 -42.34
C GLY A 2 -5.79 -10.47 -40.93
N VAL A 3 -5.64 -11.58 -40.23
CA VAL A 3 -4.81 -11.66 -39.04
C VAL A 3 -3.59 -12.47 -39.47
N THR A 4 -2.43 -11.84 -39.50
CA THR A 4 -1.18 -12.50 -39.91
C THR A 4 -0.21 -12.54 -38.72
N PRO A 5 0.12 -13.73 -38.16
CA PRO A 5 1.16 -13.84 -37.16
C PRO A 5 2.52 -13.62 -37.81
N GLN A 6 3.29 -12.66 -37.32
CA GLN A 6 4.69 -12.45 -37.68
C GLN A 6 5.54 -12.64 -36.44
N GLY A 7 6.19 -13.79 -36.29
CA GLY A 7 7.05 -14.09 -35.15
C GLY A 7 6.28 -14.10 -33.81
N LYS A 8 6.60 -13.18 -32.89
CA LYS A 8 5.89 -12.99 -31.61
C LYS A 8 4.75 -11.96 -31.68
N ASP A 9 4.59 -11.29 -32.82
CA ASP A 9 3.63 -10.22 -33.00
C ASP A 9 2.43 -10.69 -33.83
N ILE A 10 1.27 -10.14 -33.53
CA ILE A 10 0.03 -10.36 -34.27
C ILE A 10 -0.37 -9.02 -34.86
N THR A 11 -0.31 -8.91 -36.20
CA THR A 11 -0.84 -7.76 -36.92
C THR A 11 -2.33 -7.95 -37.20
N ILE A 12 -3.15 -6.99 -36.77
CA ILE A 12 -4.58 -6.98 -36.97
C ILE A 12 -4.96 -5.72 -37.73
N GLU A 13 -5.41 -5.91 -38.97
CA GLU A 13 -5.98 -4.83 -39.77
C GLU A 13 -7.45 -4.63 -39.39
N PHE A 14 -7.79 -3.39 -39.02
CA PHE A 14 -9.13 -3.02 -38.62
C PHE A 14 -9.61 -1.81 -39.43
N GLU A 15 -10.62 -2.02 -40.22
CA GLU A 15 -11.30 -0.97 -41.00
C GLU A 15 -12.71 -0.79 -40.41
N CYS A 16 -13.07 0.46 -40.08
CA CYS A 16 -14.40 0.79 -39.61
C CYS A 16 -14.95 2.00 -40.36
N GLN A 17 -16.24 1.99 -40.63
CA GLN A 17 -16.96 3.11 -41.21
C GLN A 17 -17.97 3.63 -40.19
N PHE A 18 -17.97 4.97 -40.00
CA PHE A 18 -19.00 5.61 -39.18
C PHE A 18 -19.82 6.54 -40.05
N ARG A 19 -21.09 6.64 -39.72
CA ARG A 19 -21.97 7.67 -40.24
C ARG A 19 -22.23 8.67 -39.13
N VAL A 20 -21.77 9.92 -39.32
CA VAL A 20 -22.02 11.03 -38.41
C VAL A 20 -23.03 11.93 -39.08
N ASP A 21 -24.12 12.25 -38.40
CA ASP A 21 -25.07 13.26 -38.87
C ASP A 21 -24.48 14.65 -38.58
N LEU A 22 -24.20 15.38 -39.65
CA LEU A 22 -23.57 16.70 -39.57
C LEU A 22 -24.56 17.85 -39.40
N GLN A 23 -25.86 17.60 -39.30
CA GLN A 23 -26.87 18.65 -39.14
C GLN A 23 -26.73 19.42 -37.80
N HIS A 24 -26.00 18.87 -36.82
CA HIS A 24 -25.72 19.49 -35.53
C HIS A 24 -24.23 19.39 -35.18
N SER A 25 -23.37 19.93 -36.03
CA SER A 25 -21.93 19.68 -36.04
C SER A 25 -21.11 20.56 -35.09
N ASP A 26 -21.50 20.68 -33.86
CA ASP A 26 -20.58 21.12 -32.79
C ASP A 26 -19.68 19.95 -32.35
N PHE A 27 -18.49 20.26 -31.84
CA PHE A 27 -17.53 19.28 -31.36
C PHE A 27 -18.12 18.35 -30.31
N SER A 28 -19.02 18.85 -29.47
CA SER A 28 -19.69 18.06 -28.42
C SER A 28 -20.60 16.98 -29.01
N SER A 29 -21.32 17.27 -30.08
CA SER A 29 -22.21 16.33 -30.78
C SER A 29 -21.41 15.25 -31.51
N ILE A 30 -20.30 15.62 -32.16
CA ILE A 30 -19.37 14.67 -32.78
C ILE A 30 -18.77 13.73 -31.71
N MET A 31 -18.30 14.26 -30.59
CA MET A 31 -17.76 13.46 -29.49
C MET A 31 -18.82 12.54 -28.86
N LYS A 32 -20.07 12.99 -28.71
CA LYS A 32 -21.15 12.13 -28.24
C LYS A 32 -21.43 10.98 -29.20
N ALA A 33 -21.52 11.25 -30.50
CA ALA A 33 -21.71 10.22 -31.52
C ALA A 33 -20.58 9.19 -31.49
N PHE A 34 -19.32 9.63 -31.42
CA PHE A 34 -18.16 8.75 -31.29
C PHE A 34 -18.22 7.89 -30.01
N LEU A 35 -18.54 8.50 -28.86
CA LEU A 35 -18.67 7.77 -27.59
C LEU A 35 -19.82 6.75 -27.62
N MET A 36 -20.87 6.97 -28.41
CA MET A 36 -21.95 5.99 -28.59
C MET A 36 -21.53 4.80 -29.46
N LEU A 37 -20.68 5.03 -30.45
CA LEU A 37 -20.17 3.97 -31.35
C LEU A 37 -18.99 3.17 -30.76
N LEU A 38 -18.20 3.81 -29.92
CA LEU A 38 -17.02 3.24 -29.30
C LEU A 38 -17.24 1.85 -28.67
N PRO A 39 -18.39 1.56 -28.02
CA PRO A 39 -18.68 0.23 -27.49
C PRO A 39 -18.57 -0.89 -28.51
N GLN A 40 -19.28 -0.72 -29.61
CA GLN A 40 -19.34 -1.74 -30.66
C GLN A 40 -18.00 -1.91 -31.35
N LEU A 41 -17.31 -0.80 -31.62
CA LEU A 41 -15.95 -0.83 -32.19
C LEU A 41 -14.98 -1.63 -31.33
N LEU A 42 -15.04 -1.43 -30.01
CA LEU A 42 -14.17 -2.13 -29.07
C LEU A 42 -14.52 -3.61 -28.97
N GLU A 43 -15.82 -3.97 -28.99
CA GLU A 43 -16.25 -5.36 -28.98
C GLU A 43 -15.78 -6.10 -30.23
N ASP A 44 -15.95 -5.48 -31.43
CA ASP A 44 -15.50 -6.03 -32.70
C ASP A 44 -13.98 -6.16 -32.76
N PHE A 45 -13.27 -5.14 -32.31
CA PHE A 45 -11.80 -5.16 -32.22
C PHE A 45 -11.32 -6.30 -31.32
N PHE A 46 -11.80 -6.36 -30.07
CA PHE A 46 -11.40 -7.41 -29.13
C PHE A 46 -11.82 -8.80 -29.60
N GLN A 47 -12.95 -8.92 -30.29
CA GLN A 47 -13.36 -10.21 -30.87
C GLN A 47 -12.36 -10.68 -31.92
N LYS A 48 -11.88 -9.78 -32.78
CA LYS A 48 -10.86 -10.10 -33.82
C LYS A 48 -9.53 -10.46 -33.18
N VAL A 49 -9.06 -9.65 -32.21
CA VAL A 49 -7.84 -9.94 -31.43
C VAL A 49 -7.94 -11.34 -30.80
N LEU A 50 -9.07 -11.67 -30.18
CA LEU A 50 -9.28 -12.94 -29.55
C LEU A 50 -9.22 -14.11 -30.54
N VAL A 51 -9.83 -13.96 -31.72
CA VAL A 51 -9.78 -14.98 -32.78
C VAL A 51 -8.36 -15.16 -33.28
N GLY A 52 -7.64 -14.06 -33.59
CA GLY A 52 -6.26 -14.12 -34.05
C GLY A 52 -5.32 -14.74 -33.03
N PHE A 53 -5.49 -14.39 -31.75
CA PHE A 53 -4.72 -15.00 -30.68
C PHE A 53 -5.03 -16.49 -30.54
N GLY A 54 -6.29 -16.87 -30.66
CA GLY A 54 -6.70 -18.30 -30.65
C GLY A 54 -6.11 -19.06 -31.85
N GLU A 55 -6.03 -18.47 -33.02
CA GLU A 55 -5.40 -19.06 -34.22
C GLU A 55 -3.89 -19.25 -34.03
N TYR A 56 -3.22 -18.24 -33.46
CA TYR A 56 -1.81 -18.33 -33.11
C TYR A 56 -1.56 -19.48 -32.13
N GLU A 57 -2.29 -19.55 -31.03
CA GLU A 57 -2.18 -20.61 -30.04
C GLU A 57 -2.47 -22.00 -30.64
N MET A 58 -3.45 -22.09 -31.54
CA MET A 58 -3.75 -23.33 -32.25
C MET A 58 -2.64 -23.77 -33.20
N GLY A 59 -1.86 -22.83 -33.72
CA GLY A 59 -0.69 -23.09 -34.58
C GLY A 59 0.55 -23.57 -33.83
N LEU A 60 0.66 -23.31 -32.53
CA LEU A 60 1.81 -23.71 -31.75
C LEU A 60 1.84 -25.23 -31.50
N LYS A 61 3.04 -25.82 -31.45
CA LYS A 61 3.22 -27.24 -31.11
C LYS A 61 2.81 -27.50 -29.65
N LYS A 62 3.19 -26.62 -28.75
CA LYS A 62 2.77 -26.60 -27.34
C LYS A 62 1.90 -25.37 -27.12
N LYS A 63 0.70 -25.57 -26.62
CA LYS A 63 -0.25 -24.48 -26.37
C LYS A 63 -0.15 -23.94 -24.96
N SER A 64 -0.55 -22.70 -24.75
CA SER A 64 -0.63 -22.09 -23.42
C SER A 64 -1.77 -22.64 -22.56
N PHE A 65 -2.56 -23.53 -23.11
CA PHE A 65 -3.66 -24.19 -22.39
C PHE A 65 -3.65 -25.70 -22.61
N ALA A 66 -4.12 -26.44 -21.60
CA ALA A 66 -4.25 -27.88 -21.64
C ALA A 66 -5.72 -28.34 -21.61
N CYS A 67 -5.96 -29.54 -22.12
CA CYS A 67 -7.27 -30.16 -22.01
C CYS A 67 -7.60 -30.49 -20.56
N LYS A 68 -8.73 -30.01 -20.07
CA LYS A 68 -9.17 -30.25 -18.68
C LYS A 68 -9.51 -31.71 -18.37
N CYS A 69 -9.71 -32.54 -19.42
CA CYS A 69 -10.05 -33.94 -19.27
C CYS A 69 -8.82 -34.84 -19.25
N CYS A 70 -7.91 -34.69 -20.21
CA CYS A 70 -6.76 -35.60 -20.38
C CYS A 70 -5.38 -34.93 -20.31
N GLY A 71 -5.30 -33.61 -20.00
CA GLY A 71 -4.05 -32.89 -19.91
C GLY A 71 -3.34 -32.64 -21.25
N ASN A 72 -3.87 -33.14 -22.39
CA ASN A 72 -3.26 -32.90 -23.70
C ASN A 72 -3.19 -31.39 -24.01
N ASP A 73 -2.06 -30.90 -24.45
CA ASP A 73 -1.78 -29.51 -24.75
C ASP A 73 -1.44 -29.21 -26.22
N THR A 74 -1.48 -30.20 -27.09
CA THR A 74 -1.04 -30.09 -28.49
C THR A 74 -2.11 -30.31 -29.52
N GLU A 75 -2.99 -31.28 -29.33
CA GLU A 75 -3.91 -31.80 -30.36
C GLU A 75 -5.33 -31.24 -30.20
N PHE A 76 -5.59 -30.09 -30.78
CA PHE A 76 -6.91 -29.44 -30.76
C PHE A 76 -7.36 -29.07 -32.18
N VAL A 77 -8.67 -29.02 -32.35
CA VAL A 77 -9.32 -28.46 -33.55
C VAL A 77 -10.41 -27.48 -33.13
N TRP A 78 -10.69 -26.51 -33.99
CA TRP A 78 -11.82 -25.61 -33.79
C TRP A 78 -13.13 -26.39 -33.80
N LYS A 79 -13.91 -26.22 -32.73
CA LYS A 79 -15.33 -26.62 -32.75
C LYS A 79 -16.18 -25.45 -33.26
N THR A 80 -15.91 -24.25 -32.74
CA THR A 80 -16.50 -23.02 -33.24
C THR A 80 -15.61 -21.83 -32.85
N ARG A 81 -15.50 -20.87 -33.76
CA ARG A 81 -14.84 -19.57 -33.51
C ARG A 81 -15.79 -18.54 -32.93
N HIS A 82 -17.11 -18.79 -32.97
CA HIS A 82 -18.17 -17.87 -32.55
C HIS A 82 -19.20 -18.62 -31.70
N GLY A 83 -18.85 -18.98 -30.50
CA GLY A 83 -19.71 -19.70 -29.57
C GLY A 83 -20.60 -18.81 -28.72
N LYS A 84 -21.05 -19.36 -27.58
CA LYS A 84 -21.85 -18.63 -26.58
C LYS A 84 -21.17 -17.31 -26.13
N ALA A 85 -21.94 -16.24 -26.03
CA ALA A 85 -21.44 -14.95 -25.57
C ALA A 85 -20.99 -14.99 -24.09
N THR A 86 -19.94 -14.24 -23.79
CA THR A 86 -19.47 -13.96 -22.43
C THR A 86 -19.19 -12.48 -22.27
N THR A 87 -19.61 -11.90 -21.15
CA THR A 87 -19.35 -10.50 -20.84
C THR A 87 -18.17 -10.40 -19.89
N ILE A 88 -17.22 -9.54 -20.23
CA ILE A 88 -15.98 -9.32 -19.48
C ILE A 88 -15.85 -7.82 -19.19
N LEU A 89 -15.45 -7.47 -17.99
CA LEU A 89 -15.13 -6.09 -17.61
C LEU A 89 -13.68 -5.81 -17.96
N THR A 90 -13.47 -4.93 -18.93
CA THR A 90 -12.14 -4.38 -19.20
C THR A 90 -11.86 -3.16 -18.31
N TRP A 91 -10.67 -2.62 -18.37
CA TRP A 91 -10.29 -1.45 -17.58
C TRP A 91 -10.99 -0.13 -18.00
N PHE A 92 -11.74 -0.14 -19.11
CA PHE A 92 -12.50 1.03 -19.58
C PHE A 92 -14.00 0.77 -19.73
N ARG A 93 -14.49 -0.51 -19.90
CA ARG A 93 -15.92 -0.83 -19.96
C ARG A 93 -16.22 -2.32 -19.94
N TRP A 94 -17.51 -2.68 -19.86
CA TRP A 94 -18.01 -4.01 -20.16
C TRP A 94 -17.98 -4.26 -21.67
N ILE A 95 -17.44 -5.39 -22.09
CA ILE A 95 -17.48 -5.90 -23.47
C ILE A 95 -18.09 -7.28 -23.52
N THR A 96 -18.77 -7.60 -24.61
CA THR A 96 -19.39 -8.91 -24.84
C THR A 96 -18.66 -9.59 -25.98
N LEU A 97 -18.03 -10.73 -25.69
CA LEU A 97 -17.28 -11.53 -26.65
C LEU A 97 -17.93 -12.87 -26.89
N LYS A 98 -17.93 -13.35 -28.14
CA LYS A 98 -18.29 -14.74 -28.48
C LYS A 98 -17.13 -15.63 -28.09
N GLN A 99 -17.43 -16.68 -27.30
CA GLN A 99 -16.41 -17.60 -26.81
C GLN A 99 -15.87 -18.51 -27.92
N LEU A 100 -14.57 -18.71 -27.92
CA LEU A 100 -13.91 -19.69 -28.77
C LEU A 100 -14.05 -21.08 -28.15
N GLN A 101 -14.42 -22.06 -28.95
CA GLN A 101 -14.56 -23.45 -28.52
C GLN A 101 -13.67 -24.38 -29.34
N VAL A 102 -12.93 -25.22 -28.65
CA VAL A 102 -12.07 -26.26 -29.25
C VAL A 102 -12.50 -27.68 -28.84
N LEU A 103 -12.13 -28.61 -29.67
CA LEU A 103 -12.27 -30.06 -29.43
C LEU A 103 -10.88 -30.65 -29.25
N CYS A 104 -10.64 -31.34 -28.15
CA CYS A 104 -9.43 -32.11 -27.96
C CYS A 104 -9.49 -33.38 -28.84
N LYS A 105 -8.52 -33.60 -29.72
CA LYS A 105 -8.45 -34.76 -30.58
C LYS A 105 -8.23 -36.06 -29.80
N ARG A 106 -7.50 -35.96 -28.66
CA ARG A 106 -7.14 -37.13 -27.87
C ARG A 106 -8.32 -37.74 -27.13
N CYS A 107 -9.19 -36.93 -26.52
CA CYS A 107 -10.28 -37.44 -25.69
C CYS A 107 -11.70 -37.02 -26.14
N GLY A 108 -11.83 -36.24 -27.23
CA GLY A 108 -13.10 -35.73 -27.70
C GLY A 108 -13.77 -34.65 -26.85
N SER A 109 -13.11 -34.19 -25.78
CA SER A 109 -13.66 -33.18 -24.87
C SER A 109 -13.75 -31.81 -25.54
N LYS A 110 -14.92 -31.18 -25.39
CA LYS A 110 -15.16 -29.77 -25.83
C LYS A 110 -14.89 -28.83 -24.71
N GLN A 111 -14.16 -27.74 -25.00
CA GLN A 111 -13.90 -26.71 -23.99
C GLN A 111 -13.87 -25.31 -24.58
N TYR A 112 -14.30 -24.31 -23.77
CA TYR A 112 -14.18 -22.91 -24.10
C TYR A 112 -12.79 -22.40 -23.65
N ILE A 113 -12.04 -21.81 -24.58
CA ILE A 113 -10.66 -21.35 -24.33
C ILE A 113 -10.54 -19.84 -24.14
N THR A 114 -11.57 -19.05 -24.45
CA THR A 114 -11.55 -17.57 -24.36
C THR A 114 -10.95 -17.07 -23.04
N ARG A 115 -11.42 -17.57 -21.91
CA ARG A 115 -10.91 -17.13 -20.59
C ARG A 115 -9.48 -17.56 -20.33
N MET A 116 -9.10 -18.74 -20.83
CA MET A 116 -7.74 -19.26 -20.71
C MET A 116 -6.77 -18.39 -21.52
N LEU A 117 -7.14 -18.02 -22.76
CA LEU A 117 -6.37 -17.10 -23.59
C LEU A 117 -6.22 -15.71 -22.97
N LEU A 118 -7.22 -15.24 -22.25
CA LEU A 118 -7.20 -13.96 -21.53
C LEU A 118 -6.59 -14.06 -20.11
N GLY A 119 -5.99 -15.20 -19.75
CA GLY A 119 -5.40 -15.39 -18.43
C GLY A 119 -6.43 -15.33 -17.28
N MET A 120 -7.70 -15.61 -17.56
CA MET A 120 -8.79 -15.50 -16.58
C MET A 120 -9.18 -16.84 -15.99
N GLU A 121 -9.39 -16.86 -14.68
CA GLU A 121 -9.99 -18.02 -14.01
C GLU A 121 -11.40 -18.33 -14.53
N PRO A 122 -11.82 -19.61 -14.46
CA PRO A 122 -13.18 -20.02 -14.80
C PRO A 122 -14.24 -19.21 -14.06
N LYS A 123 -15.32 -18.85 -14.76
CA LYS A 123 -16.45 -18.06 -14.23
C LYS A 123 -16.13 -16.61 -13.80
N LYS A 124 -14.88 -16.17 -13.77
CA LYS A 124 -14.55 -14.76 -13.50
C LYS A 124 -14.94 -13.86 -14.68
N ARG A 125 -15.40 -12.65 -14.37
CA ARG A 125 -15.77 -11.63 -15.37
C ARG A 125 -14.89 -10.38 -15.32
N VAL A 126 -14.03 -10.30 -14.32
CA VAL A 126 -13.12 -9.17 -14.10
C VAL A 126 -11.69 -9.70 -14.17
N PRO A 127 -10.93 -9.39 -15.21
CA PRO A 127 -9.51 -9.71 -15.30
C PRO A 127 -8.71 -9.10 -14.14
N ASP A 128 -7.57 -9.69 -13.82
CA ASP A 128 -6.78 -9.24 -12.66
C ASP A 128 -6.22 -7.82 -12.86
N GLU A 129 -5.82 -7.46 -14.07
CA GLU A 129 -5.41 -6.08 -14.39
C GLU A 129 -6.54 -5.08 -14.15
N THR A 130 -7.72 -5.34 -14.69
CA THR A 130 -8.92 -4.51 -14.44
C THR A 130 -9.23 -4.40 -12.95
N ARG A 131 -9.08 -5.52 -12.22
CA ARG A 131 -9.27 -5.58 -10.77
C ARG A 131 -8.29 -4.69 -10.03
N ARG A 132 -7.02 -4.67 -10.43
CA ARG A 132 -6.00 -3.79 -9.86
C ARG A 132 -6.35 -2.32 -10.08
N LYS A 133 -6.77 -1.92 -11.29
CA LYS A 133 -7.22 -0.56 -11.61
C LYS A 133 -8.46 -0.15 -10.81
N LEU A 134 -9.44 -1.04 -10.65
CA LEU A 134 -10.60 -0.81 -9.78
C LEU A 134 -10.21 -0.66 -8.32
N ALA A 135 -9.28 -1.49 -7.84
CA ALA A 135 -8.80 -1.44 -6.48
C ALA A 135 -8.08 -0.11 -6.20
N LEU A 136 -7.21 0.33 -7.11
CA LEU A 136 -6.53 1.61 -7.01
C LEU A 136 -7.53 2.77 -6.94
N ARG A 137 -8.49 2.84 -7.85
CA ARG A 137 -9.54 3.88 -7.83
C ARG A 137 -10.33 3.88 -6.53
N GLY A 138 -10.70 2.70 -6.03
CA GLY A 138 -11.42 2.54 -4.76
C GLY A 138 -10.59 2.88 -3.53
N ALA A 139 -9.26 2.76 -3.59
CA ALA A 139 -8.36 3.15 -2.53
C ALA A 139 -8.05 4.66 -2.53
N LEU A 140 -8.04 5.30 -3.71
CA LEU A 140 -7.79 6.74 -3.84
C LEU A 140 -9.01 7.59 -3.52
N THR A 141 -10.23 7.10 -3.82
CA THR A 141 -11.49 7.81 -3.58
C THR A 141 -12.50 6.93 -2.85
N SER A 142 -13.66 7.49 -2.47
CA SER A 142 -14.74 6.64 -1.94
C SER A 142 -15.31 5.73 -3.05
N TYR A 143 -15.78 4.54 -2.70
CA TYR A 143 -16.35 3.59 -3.66
C TYR A 143 -17.53 4.17 -4.46
N ARG A 144 -18.34 5.04 -3.84
CA ARG A 144 -19.44 5.74 -4.50
C ARG A 144 -18.93 6.75 -5.52
N VAL A 145 -17.93 7.55 -5.16
CA VAL A 145 -17.32 8.54 -6.05
C VAL A 145 -16.62 7.84 -7.22
N SER A 146 -15.86 6.77 -6.94
CA SER A 146 -15.22 5.95 -7.96
C SER A 146 -16.23 5.39 -8.96
N ALA A 147 -17.38 4.88 -8.50
CA ALA A 147 -18.44 4.38 -9.38
C ALA A 147 -19.07 5.50 -10.23
N LYS A 148 -19.33 6.68 -9.64
CA LYS A 148 -19.86 7.84 -10.37
C LYS A 148 -18.92 8.33 -11.45
N ILE A 149 -17.62 8.49 -11.14
CA ILE A 149 -16.59 8.89 -12.10
C ILE A 149 -16.54 7.86 -13.25
N GLY A 150 -16.53 6.56 -12.94
CA GLY A 150 -16.56 5.53 -13.97
C GLY A 150 -17.75 5.65 -14.91
N LYS A 151 -18.94 5.91 -14.37
CA LYS A 151 -20.15 6.11 -15.19
C LYS A 151 -20.04 7.31 -16.14
N MET A 152 -19.40 8.40 -15.71
CA MET A 152 -19.18 9.61 -16.55
C MET A 152 -18.32 9.29 -17.79
N PHE A 153 -17.39 8.34 -17.67
CA PHE A 153 -16.52 7.89 -18.76
C PHE A 153 -17.01 6.60 -19.45
N GLY A 154 -18.32 6.28 -19.34
CA GLY A 154 -18.90 5.08 -19.97
C GLY A 154 -18.54 3.76 -19.30
N TRP A 155 -17.87 3.78 -18.16
CA TRP A 155 -17.46 2.61 -17.40
C TRP A 155 -18.39 2.37 -16.21
N ALA A 156 -19.54 1.81 -16.48
CA ALA A 156 -20.57 1.52 -15.48
C ALA A 156 -20.16 0.31 -14.61
N VAL A 157 -19.55 0.59 -13.46
CA VAL A 157 -19.18 -0.41 -12.46
C VAL A 157 -19.82 -0.02 -11.14
N ASP A 158 -20.50 -0.97 -10.51
CA ASP A 158 -21.12 -0.73 -9.21
C ASP A 158 -20.07 -0.66 -8.07
N ARG A 159 -20.45 0.03 -6.98
CA ARG A 159 -19.59 0.23 -5.82
C ARG A 159 -19.11 -1.06 -5.15
N MET A 160 -19.91 -2.15 -5.23
CA MET A 160 -19.57 -3.43 -4.61
C MET A 160 -18.48 -4.15 -5.40
N THR A 161 -18.48 -4.05 -6.73
CA THR A 161 -17.41 -4.58 -7.57
C THR A 161 -16.10 -3.88 -7.28
N ILE A 162 -16.11 -2.55 -7.09
CA ILE A 162 -14.93 -1.78 -6.70
C ILE A 162 -14.46 -2.20 -5.31
N TRP A 163 -15.36 -2.27 -4.33
CA TRP A 163 -15.06 -2.72 -2.98
C TRP A 163 -14.44 -4.13 -2.97
N LYS A 164 -15.06 -5.10 -3.65
CA LYS A 164 -14.53 -6.47 -3.78
C LYS A 164 -13.12 -6.47 -4.39
N SER A 165 -12.89 -5.61 -5.39
CA SER A 165 -11.56 -5.49 -6.01
C SER A 165 -10.52 -4.99 -5.01
N VAL A 166 -10.83 -3.97 -4.20
CA VAL A 166 -9.95 -3.48 -3.12
C VAL A 166 -9.64 -4.60 -2.13
N GLN A 167 -10.68 -5.34 -1.69
CA GLN A 167 -10.48 -6.42 -0.72
C GLN A 167 -9.57 -7.52 -1.28
N GLN A 168 -9.83 -7.98 -2.50
CA GLN A 168 -9.05 -9.06 -3.11
C GLN A 168 -7.60 -8.67 -3.44
N VAL A 169 -7.39 -7.43 -3.89
CA VAL A 169 -6.03 -6.95 -4.19
C VAL A 169 -5.26 -6.67 -2.90
N GLY A 170 -5.87 -5.96 -1.93
CA GLY A 170 -5.23 -5.65 -0.66
C GLY A 170 -4.87 -6.90 0.16
N ALA A 171 -5.74 -7.93 0.15
CA ALA A 171 -5.46 -9.19 0.85
C ALA A 171 -4.23 -9.92 0.31
N LYS A 172 -3.91 -9.77 -0.98
CA LYS A 172 -2.74 -10.39 -1.62
C LYS A 172 -1.46 -9.56 -1.45
N MET A 173 -1.57 -8.30 -1.01
CA MET A 173 -0.40 -7.45 -0.81
C MET A 173 0.32 -7.79 0.48
N ASP A 174 1.62 -7.95 0.38
CA ASP A 174 2.52 -8.17 1.49
C ASP A 174 3.59 -7.08 1.55
N PHE A 175 3.99 -6.72 2.75
CA PHE A 175 4.99 -5.70 3.01
C PHE A 175 6.05 -6.29 3.93
N VAL A 176 7.30 -6.16 3.50
CA VAL A 176 8.47 -6.67 4.21
C VAL A 176 9.64 -5.73 3.97
N LEU A 177 10.61 -5.68 4.87
CA LEU A 177 11.88 -4.98 4.65
C LEU A 177 12.58 -5.53 3.41
N ASP A 178 13.36 -4.68 2.75
CA ASP A 178 14.20 -5.04 1.62
C ASP A 178 15.67 -4.96 2.05
N GLY A 179 16.38 -6.07 2.02
CA GLY A 179 17.80 -6.16 2.39
C GLY A 179 18.72 -5.30 1.52
N ASN A 180 18.27 -4.90 0.33
CA ASN A 180 19.02 -4.02 -0.56
C ASN A 180 18.86 -2.54 -0.25
N GLU A 181 17.92 -2.15 0.61
CA GLU A 181 17.67 -0.76 0.98
C GLU A 181 18.41 -0.37 2.27
N GLU A 182 18.17 0.85 2.77
CA GLU A 182 18.81 1.34 3.99
C GLU A 182 18.41 0.50 5.21
N PRO A 183 19.38 0.12 6.10
CA PRO A 183 19.08 -0.53 7.37
C PRO A 183 18.51 0.46 8.40
N ARG A 184 17.51 1.20 8.00
CA ARG A 184 16.88 2.26 8.79
C ARG A 184 15.40 2.34 8.49
N GLY A 185 14.59 2.49 9.53
CA GLY A 185 13.13 2.62 9.39
C GLY A 185 12.50 3.45 10.49
N GLU A 186 11.21 3.72 10.33
CA GLU A 186 10.36 4.35 11.32
C GLU A 186 9.15 3.45 11.59
N ALA A 187 8.80 3.29 12.86
CA ALA A 187 7.58 2.59 13.27
C ALA A 187 6.73 3.50 14.16
N ASP A 188 5.46 3.60 13.83
CA ASP A 188 4.51 4.43 14.55
C ASP A 188 3.08 3.95 14.29
N GLY A 189 2.14 4.33 15.15
CA GLY A 189 0.75 3.97 15.09
C GLY A 189 -0.18 5.17 15.03
N THR A 190 -1.34 4.99 14.40
CA THR A 190 -2.40 6.00 14.39
C THR A 190 -3.77 5.38 14.65
N GLY A 191 -4.59 6.05 15.45
CA GLY A 191 -5.93 5.60 15.77
C GLY A 191 -6.82 5.47 14.52
N ILE A 192 -7.53 4.36 14.40
CA ILE A 192 -8.43 4.08 13.29
C ILE A 192 -9.85 3.74 13.78
N GLY A 193 -10.85 4.32 13.09
CA GLY A 193 -12.27 4.07 13.41
C GLY A 193 -12.75 2.74 12.82
N ILE A 194 -13.02 1.77 13.69
CA ILE A 194 -13.56 0.45 13.31
C ILE A 194 -15.01 0.34 13.81
N THR A 195 -15.88 -0.23 12.97
CA THR A 195 -17.29 -0.44 13.29
C THR A 195 -17.44 -1.39 14.48
N GLY A 196 -18.25 -1.02 15.45
CA GLY A 196 -18.51 -1.83 16.66
C GLY A 196 -17.39 -1.75 17.71
N ILE A 197 -16.35 -0.96 17.50
CA ILE A 197 -15.27 -0.76 18.45
C ILE A 197 -15.26 0.70 18.91
N PRO A 198 -15.09 0.97 20.22
CA PRO A 198 -15.00 2.34 20.73
C PRO A 198 -13.93 3.16 20.01
N LYS A 199 -14.14 4.47 19.93
CA LYS A 199 -13.13 5.40 19.39
C LYS A 199 -11.81 5.19 20.16
N ARG A 200 -10.71 5.03 19.43
CA ARG A 200 -9.38 4.65 19.94
C ARG A 200 -9.24 3.19 20.44
N GLY A 201 -10.15 2.29 20.05
CA GLY A 201 -10.02 0.86 20.40
C GLY A 201 -9.05 0.09 19.49
N LYS A 202 -8.73 0.63 18.31
CA LYS A 202 -7.80 0.02 17.35
C LYS A 202 -6.84 1.06 16.78
N GLU A 203 -5.66 0.60 16.45
CA GLU A 203 -4.56 1.36 15.90
C GLU A 203 -4.06 0.73 14.59
N LEU A 204 -3.89 1.57 13.59
CA LEU A 204 -3.15 1.22 12.38
C LEU A 204 -1.66 1.41 12.66
N LYS A 205 -0.92 0.33 12.61
CA LYS A 205 0.53 0.26 12.83
C LYS A 205 1.24 0.18 11.49
N VAL A 206 2.28 0.98 11.31
CA VAL A 206 3.05 1.04 10.07
C VAL A 206 4.54 1.00 10.38
N LEU A 207 5.26 0.18 9.63
CA LEU A 207 6.72 0.20 9.53
C LEU A 207 7.08 0.73 8.15
N VAL A 208 7.90 1.76 8.10
CA VAL A 208 8.51 2.24 6.86
C VAL A 208 10.01 2.01 6.88
N GLN A 209 10.60 1.80 5.71
CA GLN A 209 12.03 1.68 5.49
C GLN A 209 12.51 2.82 4.59
N TYR A 210 13.68 3.38 4.89
CA TYR A 210 14.32 4.36 4.03
C TYR A 210 14.94 3.71 2.81
N LYS A 211 14.81 4.36 1.66
CA LYS A 211 15.43 3.92 0.40
C LYS A 211 16.82 4.54 0.22
N LYS A 212 17.77 3.80 -0.35
CA LYS A 212 19.11 4.31 -0.68
C LYS A 212 19.08 5.53 -1.61
N GLY A 213 18.13 5.56 -2.53
CA GLY A 213 17.90 6.69 -3.45
C GLY A 213 17.07 7.83 -2.87
N GLY A 214 16.80 7.82 -1.56
CA GLY A 214 15.93 8.78 -0.89
C GLY A 214 14.45 8.38 -0.88
N GLY A 215 13.69 8.98 0.03
CA GLY A 215 12.29 8.63 0.25
C GLY A 215 12.14 7.41 1.17
N ILE A 216 10.92 6.87 1.19
CA ILE A 216 10.56 5.70 2.00
C ILE A 216 9.78 4.68 1.19
N ARG A 217 9.75 3.44 1.70
CA ARG A 217 8.80 2.40 1.32
C ARG A 217 8.08 1.89 2.56
N VAL A 218 6.88 1.37 2.39
CA VAL A 218 6.16 0.68 3.45
C VAL A 218 6.70 -0.75 3.53
N ALA A 219 7.14 -1.15 4.72
CA ALA A 219 7.73 -2.46 5.00
C ALA A 219 6.89 -3.30 5.96
N GLY A 220 5.85 -2.74 6.54
CA GLY A 220 4.90 -3.45 7.39
C GLY A 220 3.66 -2.62 7.65
N ILE A 221 2.52 -3.29 7.73
CA ILE A 221 1.23 -2.68 8.06
C ILE A 221 0.32 -3.69 8.73
N ASP A 222 -0.28 -3.31 9.84
CA ASP A 222 -1.31 -4.10 10.51
C ASP A 222 -2.29 -3.21 11.28
N ILE A 223 -3.43 -3.76 11.69
CA ILE A 223 -4.37 -3.11 12.58
C ILE A 223 -4.49 -3.96 13.84
N GLY A 224 -4.03 -3.41 14.95
CA GLY A 224 -3.99 -4.06 16.25
C GLY A 224 -4.61 -3.23 17.37
N ASN A 225 -4.44 -3.70 18.60
CA ASN A 225 -4.78 -2.94 19.78
C ASN A 225 -3.71 -1.87 20.04
N TYR A 226 -4.08 -0.79 20.76
CA TYR A 226 -3.09 0.09 21.38
C TYR A 226 -2.24 -0.74 22.35
N ASN A 227 -0.99 -0.35 22.56
CA ASN A 227 -0.06 -1.02 23.44
C ASN A 227 0.07 -2.53 23.15
N GLY A 228 0.67 -2.87 22.03
CA GLY A 228 0.93 -4.26 21.65
C GLY A 228 0.67 -4.56 20.17
N SER A 229 0.67 -5.84 19.83
CA SER A 229 0.42 -6.30 18.43
C SER A 229 1.46 -5.87 17.40
N TRP A 230 2.64 -5.41 17.78
CA TRP A 230 3.75 -5.12 16.88
C TRP A 230 4.46 -6.38 16.39
N GLU A 231 4.43 -7.43 17.18
CA GLU A 231 5.13 -8.69 16.88
C GLU A 231 4.77 -9.25 15.52
N LYS A 232 3.48 -9.31 15.20
CA LYS A 232 2.98 -9.82 13.92
C LYS A 232 3.48 -8.97 12.74
N LEU A 233 3.57 -7.65 12.93
CA LEU A 233 4.06 -6.73 11.91
C LEU A 233 5.54 -6.95 11.62
N PHE A 234 6.36 -7.13 12.66
CA PHE A 234 7.80 -7.35 12.51
C PHE A 234 8.17 -8.75 12.09
N GLN A 235 7.34 -9.77 12.40
CA GLN A 235 7.65 -11.19 12.20
C GLN A 235 8.25 -11.50 10.82
N LYS A 236 7.68 -10.93 9.76
CA LYS A 236 8.14 -11.13 8.38
C LYS A 236 9.46 -10.42 8.06
N SER A 237 9.81 -9.41 8.83
CA SER A 237 11.00 -8.59 8.63
C SER A 237 12.20 -9.05 9.49
N LEU A 238 11.98 -9.97 10.46
CA LEU A 238 13.04 -10.38 11.37
C LEU A 238 14.25 -10.98 10.66
N GLU A 239 14.03 -11.84 9.66
CA GLU A 239 15.12 -12.48 8.93
C GLU A 239 15.90 -11.45 8.11
N VAL A 240 15.22 -10.52 7.46
CA VAL A 240 15.88 -9.43 6.72
C VAL A 240 16.71 -8.53 7.65
N ILE A 241 16.21 -8.27 8.88
CA ILE A 241 16.96 -7.49 9.88
C ILE A 241 18.28 -8.19 10.24
N LYS A 242 18.26 -9.52 10.39
CA LYS A 242 19.47 -10.30 10.70
C LYS A 242 20.52 -10.30 9.58
N GLU A 243 20.08 -10.16 8.33
CA GLU A 243 20.95 -10.17 7.15
C GLU A 243 21.66 -8.82 6.91
N PHE A 244 21.23 -7.73 7.54
CA PHE A 244 21.90 -6.44 7.39
C PHE A 244 23.32 -6.49 7.98
N ARG A 245 24.30 -6.00 7.22
CA ARG A 245 25.70 -5.88 7.66
C ARG A 245 25.91 -4.86 8.80
N ARG A 246 24.95 -3.95 8.98
CA ARG A 246 24.95 -2.91 10.03
C ARG A 246 23.70 -3.09 10.86
N PRO A 247 23.72 -2.71 12.15
CA PRO A 247 22.52 -2.74 12.97
C PRO A 247 21.39 -1.92 12.33
N PHE A 248 20.19 -2.46 12.34
CA PHE A 248 19.00 -1.75 11.87
C PHE A 248 18.63 -0.64 12.85
N LEU A 249 18.59 0.60 12.39
CA LEU A 249 18.13 1.74 13.19
C LEU A 249 16.61 1.88 13.05
N LEU A 250 15.88 1.74 14.15
CA LEU A 250 14.43 1.93 14.23
C LEU A 250 14.10 3.19 15.01
N LEU A 251 13.45 4.14 14.35
CA LEU A 251 12.93 5.34 14.97
C LEU A 251 11.48 5.08 15.41
N THR A 252 11.16 5.45 16.67
CA THR A 252 9.83 5.27 17.26
C THR A 252 9.43 6.49 18.10
N ASP A 253 8.15 6.60 18.43
CA ASP A 253 7.65 7.60 19.40
C ASP A 253 7.98 7.25 20.86
N GLY A 254 8.53 6.06 21.11
CA GLY A 254 8.85 5.52 22.44
C GLY A 254 7.81 4.55 22.97
N ASP A 255 6.93 4.00 22.12
CA ASP A 255 6.07 2.87 22.48
C ASP A 255 6.92 1.66 22.89
N THR A 256 6.90 1.32 24.17
CA THR A 256 7.69 0.24 24.73
C THR A 256 7.30 -1.13 24.15
N SER A 257 6.06 -1.29 23.66
CA SER A 257 5.61 -2.53 23.05
C SER A 257 6.30 -2.82 21.70
N ILE A 258 6.83 -1.81 21.02
CA ILE A 258 7.70 -2.00 19.85
C ILE A 258 9.00 -2.67 20.28
N PHE A 259 9.65 -2.15 21.32
CA PHE A 259 10.88 -2.71 21.85
C PHE A 259 10.69 -4.16 22.32
N GLU A 260 9.67 -4.41 23.13
CA GLU A 260 9.39 -5.76 23.65
C GLU A 260 9.09 -6.78 22.53
N SER A 261 8.49 -6.34 21.42
CA SER A 261 8.22 -7.21 20.26
C SER A 261 9.50 -7.70 19.54
N LEU A 262 10.60 -6.99 19.68
CA LEU A 262 11.88 -7.23 19.00
C LEU A 262 12.97 -7.77 19.95
N LYS A 263 12.81 -7.54 21.25
CA LYS A 263 13.77 -7.93 22.28
C LYS A 263 14.13 -9.42 22.24
N GLY A 264 15.42 -9.72 22.22
CA GLY A 264 15.94 -11.08 22.16
C GLY A 264 15.77 -11.80 20.80
N LYS A 265 15.15 -11.18 19.81
CA LYS A 265 14.93 -11.77 18.48
C LYS A 265 15.93 -11.26 17.44
N VAL A 266 16.30 -9.99 17.50
CA VAL A 266 17.22 -9.32 16.59
C VAL A 266 17.99 -8.24 17.32
N THR A 267 19.18 -7.90 16.77
CA THR A 267 19.98 -6.76 17.24
C THR A 267 19.57 -5.52 16.46
N ILE A 268 18.99 -4.55 17.15
CA ILE A 268 18.54 -3.29 16.58
C ILE A 268 19.02 -2.11 17.44
N LEU A 269 19.15 -0.96 16.82
CA LEU A 269 19.34 0.33 17.49
C LEU A 269 17.99 1.05 17.52
N ILE A 270 17.50 1.39 18.70
CA ILE A 270 16.27 2.17 18.85
C ILE A 270 16.62 3.63 19.09
N GLN A 271 16.03 4.51 18.30
CA GLN A 271 16.08 5.96 18.48
C GLN A 271 14.67 6.45 18.79
N ARG A 272 14.49 7.02 19.96
CA ARG A 272 13.26 7.73 20.30
C ARG A 272 13.18 9.05 19.52
N CYS A 273 12.02 9.32 18.97
CA CYS A 273 11.75 10.55 18.23
C CYS A 273 11.93 11.78 19.14
N LEU A 274 12.92 12.58 18.84
CA LEU A 274 13.25 13.77 19.67
C LEU A 274 12.13 14.81 19.66
N TRP A 275 11.30 14.85 18.62
CA TRP A 275 10.14 15.74 18.57
C TRP A 275 9.02 15.30 19.54
N HIS A 276 8.83 13.99 19.71
CA HIS A 276 7.81 13.45 20.60
C HIS A 276 8.14 13.66 22.08
N ILE A 277 9.42 13.75 22.48
CA ILE A 277 9.79 13.86 23.88
C ILE A 277 9.16 15.08 24.57
N PRO A 278 9.37 16.34 24.13
CA PRO A 278 8.72 17.48 24.75
C PRO A 278 7.20 17.49 24.56
N TYR A 279 6.69 16.85 23.49
CA TYR A 279 5.25 16.73 23.26
C TYR A 279 4.59 15.76 24.26
N GLN A 280 5.15 14.58 24.45
CA GLN A 280 4.67 13.59 25.42
C GLN A 280 4.85 14.05 26.88
N ALA A 281 5.93 14.82 27.15
CA ALA A 281 6.16 15.41 28.46
C ALA A 281 4.99 16.29 28.90
N GLN A 282 4.35 17.04 28.00
CA GLN A 282 3.17 17.84 28.33
C GLN A 282 2.00 16.97 28.86
N TYR A 283 1.85 15.76 28.31
CA TYR A 283 0.80 14.84 28.75
C TYR A 283 1.11 14.19 30.09
N VAL A 284 2.38 13.81 30.37
CA VAL A 284 2.73 13.25 31.68
C VAL A 284 2.75 14.31 32.75
N LEU A 285 3.14 15.55 32.47
CA LEU A 285 2.97 16.70 33.38
C LEU A 285 1.51 16.94 33.75
N TRP A 286 0.60 16.80 32.77
CA TRP A 286 -0.84 16.86 33.07
C TRP A 286 -1.28 15.72 34.00
N LYS A 287 -0.72 14.51 33.85
CA LYS A 287 -0.98 13.41 34.81
C LYS A 287 -0.45 13.69 36.22
N ASP A 288 0.65 14.42 36.31
CA ASP A 288 1.21 14.92 37.56
C ASP A 288 0.47 16.15 38.10
N ALA A 289 -0.71 16.48 37.58
CA ALA A 289 -1.54 17.64 37.91
C ALA A 289 -0.85 19.01 37.71
N VAL A 290 0.21 19.08 36.90
CA VAL A 290 0.89 20.35 36.59
C VAL A 290 0.01 21.16 35.64
N LYS A 291 -0.33 22.40 36.04
CA LYS A 291 -1.16 23.26 35.21
C LYS A 291 -0.44 23.68 33.94
N ARG A 292 -1.07 23.52 32.80
CA ARG A 292 -0.51 23.94 31.50
C ARG A 292 -0.16 25.42 31.52
N LYS A 293 1.04 25.78 31.04
CA LYS A 293 1.61 27.12 31.04
C LYS A 293 1.95 27.70 32.44
N SER A 294 1.95 26.87 33.50
CA SER A 294 2.58 27.29 34.76
C SER A 294 4.08 27.43 34.60
N GLU A 295 4.73 28.03 35.56
CA GLU A 295 6.18 28.20 35.57
C GLU A 295 6.92 26.86 35.49
N GLU A 296 6.49 25.88 36.28
CA GLU A 296 7.04 24.53 36.27
C GLU A 296 6.85 23.85 34.92
N TRP A 297 5.63 23.96 34.35
CA TRP A 297 5.36 23.42 33.02
C TRP A 297 6.27 24.01 31.94
N LEU A 298 6.40 25.36 31.94
CA LEU A 298 7.26 26.09 31.00
C LEU A 298 8.71 25.69 31.17
N HIS A 299 9.19 25.60 32.42
CA HIS A 299 10.56 25.18 32.72
C HIS A 299 10.88 23.80 32.14
N VAL A 300 10.09 22.77 32.49
CA VAL A 300 10.34 21.41 32.03
C VAL A 300 10.24 21.28 30.50
N VAL A 301 9.23 21.89 29.88
CA VAL A 301 9.06 21.80 28.43
C VAL A 301 10.16 22.53 27.66
N ALA A 302 10.58 23.73 28.15
CA ALA A 302 11.67 24.50 27.55
C ALA A 302 13.02 23.73 27.64
N GLU A 303 13.32 23.16 28.81
CA GLU A 303 14.54 22.36 29.00
C GLU A 303 14.55 21.15 28.06
N LEU A 304 13.42 20.44 27.93
CA LEU A 304 13.31 19.27 27.01
C LEU A 304 13.42 19.70 25.54
N MET A 305 12.84 20.84 25.16
CA MET A 305 13.00 21.36 23.79
C MET A 305 14.49 21.66 23.50
N GLU A 306 15.21 22.26 24.45
CA GLU A 306 16.63 22.55 24.30
C GLU A 306 17.47 21.26 24.29
N ILE A 307 17.17 20.27 25.13
CA ILE A 307 17.84 18.98 25.15
C ILE A 307 17.66 18.26 23.79
N CYS A 308 16.47 18.29 23.24
CA CYS A 308 16.13 17.63 21.98
C CYS A 308 16.58 18.40 20.72
N ALA A 309 16.95 19.67 20.86
CA ALA A 309 17.47 20.52 19.77
C ALA A 309 18.90 20.12 19.40
N ILE A 310 19.05 19.00 18.71
CA ILE A 310 20.33 18.52 18.17
C ILE A 310 20.51 19.07 16.77
N ARG A 311 21.46 19.99 16.60
CA ARG A 311 21.84 20.50 15.27
C ARG A 311 22.85 19.56 14.62
N PRO A 312 22.84 19.41 13.26
CA PRO A 312 23.94 18.78 12.58
C PRO A 312 25.21 19.56 12.89
N LEU A 313 26.15 18.88 13.51
CA LEU A 313 27.45 19.45 13.86
C LEU A 313 28.50 18.92 12.92
N VAL A 314 29.58 19.69 12.81
CA VAL A 314 30.84 19.37 12.15
C VAL A 314 31.27 17.95 12.53
N ASP A 315 31.84 17.18 11.58
CA ASP A 315 32.28 15.79 11.71
C ASP A 315 33.40 15.51 12.72
N CYS A 316 33.38 16.21 13.88
CA CYS A 316 34.33 16.00 14.97
C CYS A 316 33.68 15.13 16.06
N GLN A 317 34.25 13.92 16.28
CA GLN A 317 33.78 12.96 17.29
C GLN A 317 33.71 13.56 18.67
N ASP A 318 34.76 14.27 19.06
CA ASP A 318 34.85 14.85 20.41
C ASP A 318 33.80 15.92 20.65
N THR A 319 33.49 16.71 19.62
CA THR A 319 32.42 17.71 19.66
C THR A 319 31.03 17.06 19.82
N ILE A 320 30.78 15.96 19.11
CA ILE A 320 29.50 15.22 19.22
C ILE A 320 29.38 14.62 20.63
N GLN A 321 30.42 13.98 21.14
CA GLN A 321 30.41 13.38 22.47
C GLN A 321 30.25 14.44 23.56
N ALA A 322 30.97 15.56 23.48
CA ALA A 322 30.83 16.67 24.41
C ALA A 322 29.40 17.25 24.41
N MET A 323 28.82 17.41 23.23
CA MET A 323 27.44 17.87 23.10
C MET A 323 26.46 16.88 23.76
N ILE A 324 26.59 15.59 23.49
CA ILE A 324 25.72 14.56 24.08
C ILE A 324 25.88 14.53 25.59
N ALA A 325 27.10 14.59 26.09
CA ALA A 325 27.38 14.64 27.52
C ALA A 325 26.70 15.87 28.18
N SER A 326 26.80 17.04 27.56
CA SER A 326 26.10 18.25 28.00
C SER A 326 24.58 18.07 28.03
N LYS A 327 23.98 17.50 26.96
CA LYS A 327 22.54 17.24 26.89
C LYS A 327 22.10 16.23 27.94
N ARG A 328 22.89 15.16 28.17
CA ARG A 328 22.64 14.19 29.25
C ARG A 328 22.68 14.85 30.62
N THR A 329 23.66 15.68 30.90
CA THR A 329 23.74 16.41 32.17
C THR A 329 22.52 17.32 32.39
N ARG A 330 22.04 17.99 31.33
CA ARG A 330 20.81 18.81 31.43
C ARG A 330 19.59 17.92 31.69
N LEU A 331 19.48 16.75 31.03
CA LEU A 331 18.41 15.82 31.26
C LEU A 331 18.37 15.34 32.72
N GLU A 332 19.53 14.97 33.30
CA GLU A 332 19.59 14.53 34.69
C GLU A 332 19.16 15.67 35.64
N LYS A 333 19.54 16.91 35.36
CA LYS A 333 19.08 18.07 36.16
C LYS A 333 17.57 18.26 36.06
N THR A 334 16.99 18.08 34.83
CA THR A 334 15.54 18.16 34.62
C THR A 334 14.80 17.04 35.36
N ILE A 335 15.33 15.81 35.33
CA ILE A 335 14.79 14.68 36.07
C ILE A 335 14.85 14.95 37.59
N ALA A 336 15.99 15.45 38.10
CA ALA A 336 16.14 15.79 39.51
C ALA A 336 15.14 16.88 39.95
N TYR A 337 14.98 17.94 39.15
CA TYR A 337 13.97 18.95 39.37
C TYR A 337 12.54 18.36 39.43
N CYS A 338 12.18 17.53 38.45
CA CYS A 338 10.85 16.87 38.45
C CYS A 338 10.66 15.98 39.69
N ARG A 339 11.70 15.30 40.16
CA ARG A 339 11.66 14.46 41.36
C ARG A 339 11.46 15.29 42.63
N GLU A 340 12.18 16.42 42.77
CA GLU A 340 12.00 17.39 43.87
C GLU A 340 10.57 17.95 43.92
N LYS A 341 9.97 18.21 42.74
CA LYS A 341 8.59 18.70 42.63
C LYS A 341 7.54 17.61 42.77
N GLY A 342 7.90 16.33 42.89
CA GLY A 342 6.98 15.20 43.00
C GLY A 342 6.29 14.80 41.70
N PHE A 343 6.83 15.13 40.52
CA PHE A 343 6.27 14.82 39.22
C PHE A 343 6.61 13.38 38.79
N THR A 344 5.97 12.40 39.43
CA THR A 344 6.33 10.99 39.34
C THR A 344 6.15 10.40 37.93
N HIS A 345 5.08 10.74 37.23
CA HIS A 345 4.84 10.29 35.85
C HIS A 345 5.86 10.87 34.89
N THR A 346 6.23 12.14 35.08
CA THR A 346 7.25 12.83 34.25
C THR A 346 8.62 12.22 34.48
N VAL A 347 9.02 11.96 35.73
CA VAL A 347 10.28 11.29 36.07
C VAL A 347 10.36 9.92 35.40
N SER A 348 9.34 9.07 35.59
CA SER A 348 9.30 7.73 34.98
C SER A 348 9.43 7.79 33.45
N TYR A 349 8.74 8.74 32.80
CA TYR A 349 8.82 8.92 31.37
C TYR A 349 10.21 9.31 30.88
N LEU A 350 10.86 10.27 31.57
CA LEU A 350 12.19 10.78 31.18
C LEU A 350 13.29 9.74 31.44
N GLU A 351 13.20 8.99 32.53
CA GLU A 351 14.10 7.86 32.83
C GLU A 351 14.02 6.78 31.74
N ASN A 352 12.82 6.45 31.27
CA ASN A 352 12.64 5.53 30.16
C ASN A 352 13.20 6.09 28.82
N ALA A 353 13.07 7.41 28.59
CA ALA A 353 13.57 8.04 27.39
C ALA A 353 15.10 8.17 27.35
N ARG A 354 15.73 8.25 28.53
CA ARG A 354 17.18 8.48 28.69
C ARG A 354 18.05 7.49 27.89
N GLY A 355 17.60 6.24 27.77
CA GLY A 355 18.37 5.16 27.15
C GLY A 355 18.43 5.22 25.62
N ASP A 356 17.42 5.78 24.97
CA ASP A 356 17.23 5.65 23.52
C ASP A 356 17.11 6.98 22.75
N MET A 357 17.19 8.13 23.44
CA MET A 357 16.98 9.43 22.81
C MET A 357 18.18 9.95 22.00
N PHE A 358 19.40 9.45 22.23
CA PHE A 358 20.60 9.90 21.52
C PHE A 358 21.26 8.83 20.66
N THR A 359 20.63 7.65 20.54
CA THR A 359 21.19 6.48 19.88
C THR A 359 21.68 6.76 18.45
N ALA A 360 20.89 7.47 17.64
CA ALA A 360 21.28 7.79 16.28
C ALA A 360 22.51 8.70 16.22
N VAL A 361 22.55 9.72 17.11
CA VAL A 361 23.67 10.68 17.14
C VAL A 361 24.95 10.02 17.64
N GLU A 362 24.87 9.21 18.67
CA GLU A 362 25.99 8.44 19.23
C GLU A 362 26.61 7.48 18.21
N ASN A 363 25.77 6.87 17.36
CA ASN A 363 26.20 5.95 16.32
C ASN A 363 26.44 6.64 14.96
N ARG A 364 26.42 7.96 14.89
CA ARG A 364 26.60 8.77 13.66
C ARG A 364 25.62 8.38 12.55
N LEU A 365 24.39 8.05 12.93
CA LEU A 365 23.33 7.68 12.01
C LEU A 365 22.40 8.88 11.78
N GLU A 366 21.91 8.99 10.58
CA GLU A 366 20.85 9.94 10.27
C GLU A 366 19.52 9.45 10.83
N GLY A 367 18.71 10.36 11.34
CA GLY A 367 17.37 10.09 11.82
C GLY A 367 17.20 10.44 13.29
N LYS A 368 16.36 11.44 13.55
CA LYS A 368 16.09 11.96 14.89
C LYS A 368 14.59 12.03 15.18
N THR A 369 13.77 11.91 14.14
CA THR A 369 12.32 12.07 14.23
C THR A 369 11.59 11.09 13.32
N THR A 370 10.36 10.73 13.69
CA THR A 370 9.43 9.87 12.91
C THR A 370 8.61 10.66 11.87
N SER A 371 9.18 11.72 11.32
CA SER A 371 8.47 12.67 10.46
C SER A 371 7.95 12.07 9.15
N ARG A 372 8.55 10.99 8.66
CA ARG A 372 8.15 10.33 7.41
C ARG A 372 6.88 9.51 7.61
N VAL A 373 6.83 8.70 8.66
CA VAL A 373 5.64 7.89 8.98
C VAL A 373 4.45 8.78 9.35
N GLU A 374 4.66 9.89 10.02
CA GLU A 374 3.59 10.87 10.30
C GLU A 374 3.00 11.50 9.02
N ARG A 375 3.86 11.85 8.06
CA ARG A 375 3.40 12.31 6.73
C ARG A 375 2.60 11.23 6.00
N LEU A 376 3.01 9.97 6.11
CA LEU A 376 2.28 8.83 5.57
C LEU A 376 0.89 8.72 6.19
N PHE A 377 0.73 8.95 7.49
CA PHE A 377 -0.58 8.94 8.14
C PHE A 377 -1.55 9.97 7.58
N ARG A 378 -1.08 11.13 7.12
CA ARG A 378 -1.95 12.08 6.40
C ARG A 378 -2.55 11.44 5.15
N THR A 379 -1.73 10.70 4.39
CA THR A 379 -2.19 9.96 3.20
C THR A 379 -3.25 8.91 3.55
N VAL A 380 -3.08 8.18 4.67
CA VAL A 380 -4.04 7.21 5.18
C VAL A 380 -5.33 7.89 5.62
N ASN A 381 -5.22 8.93 6.44
CA ASN A 381 -6.35 9.62 7.07
C ASN A 381 -7.30 10.25 6.05
N MET A 382 -6.81 10.73 4.91
CA MET A 382 -7.63 11.22 3.81
C MET A 382 -8.60 10.16 3.26
N ARG A 383 -8.37 8.88 3.53
CA ARG A 383 -9.22 7.78 3.05
C ARG A 383 -9.99 7.07 4.15
N VAL A 384 -9.37 6.80 5.30
CA VAL A 384 -9.96 5.97 6.36
C VAL A 384 -10.82 6.76 7.32
N ASN A 385 -10.53 8.02 7.60
CA ASN A 385 -11.30 8.83 8.55
C ASN A 385 -12.68 9.27 8.05
N VAL A 386 -12.98 9.06 6.78
CA VAL A 386 -14.27 9.44 6.17
C VAL A 386 -15.33 8.33 6.16
N SER A 387 -15.04 7.17 6.76
CA SER A 387 -15.93 6.00 6.71
C SER A 387 -15.82 5.14 7.96
N LYS A 388 -16.84 4.35 8.24
CA LYS A 388 -16.79 3.25 9.19
C LYS A 388 -16.30 1.99 8.47
N TRP A 389 -15.39 1.25 9.07
CA TRP A 389 -14.69 0.13 8.46
C TRP A 389 -14.82 -1.14 9.29
N SER A 390 -14.83 -2.30 8.64
CA SER A 390 -14.33 -3.52 9.27
C SER A 390 -12.81 -3.46 9.37
N THR A 391 -12.21 -4.18 10.31
CA THR A 391 -10.74 -4.23 10.47
C THR A 391 -10.05 -4.64 9.16
N GLU A 392 -10.51 -5.72 8.53
CA GLU A 392 -9.97 -6.20 7.26
C GLU A 392 -10.19 -5.20 6.13
N GLY A 393 -11.38 -4.58 6.06
CA GLY A 393 -11.70 -3.57 5.05
C GLY A 393 -10.80 -2.35 5.12
N ALA A 394 -10.50 -1.87 6.32
CA ALA A 394 -9.57 -0.77 6.55
C ALA A 394 -8.13 -1.16 6.18
N LEU A 395 -7.69 -2.35 6.59
CA LEU A 395 -6.35 -2.85 6.30
C LEU A 395 -6.14 -2.97 4.78
N ASN A 396 -7.06 -3.60 4.07
CA ASN A 396 -6.92 -3.83 2.63
C ASN A 396 -6.94 -2.53 1.82
N VAL A 397 -7.83 -1.58 2.14
CA VAL A 397 -7.84 -0.29 1.44
C VAL A 397 -6.58 0.52 1.70
N THR A 398 -6.05 0.45 2.91
CA THR A 398 -4.81 1.13 3.29
C THR A 398 -3.60 0.50 2.59
N LYS A 399 -3.54 -0.83 2.52
CA LYS A 399 -2.49 -1.55 1.78
C LYS A 399 -2.42 -1.10 0.32
N VAL A 400 -3.53 -1.11 -0.41
CA VAL A 400 -3.57 -0.68 -1.82
C VAL A 400 -3.13 0.78 -1.95
N ARG A 401 -3.63 1.67 -1.07
CA ARG A 401 -3.28 3.09 -1.11
C ARG A 401 -1.80 3.33 -0.84
N LEU A 402 -1.24 2.72 0.20
CA LEU A 402 0.17 2.89 0.55
C LEU A 402 1.11 2.26 -0.46
N ALA A 403 0.74 1.11 -1.04
CA ALA A 403 1.51 0.49 -2.12
C ALA A 403 1.63 1.43 -3.32
N TYR A 404 0.55 2.12 -3.69
CA TYR A 404 0.57 3.12 -4.78
C TYR A 404 1.51 4.29 -4.48
N TYR A 405 1.40 4.89 -3.30
CA TYR A 405 2.18 6.09 -2.99
C TYR A 405 3.66 5.80 -2.70
N TYR A 406 4.01 4.62 -2.18
CA TYR A 406 5.33 4.38 -1.59
C TYR A 406 6.07 3.15 -2.13
N ASN A 407 5.35 2.16 -2.72
CA ASN A 407 5.92 0.90 -3.14
C ASN A 407 5.82 0.64 -4.66
N GLY A 408 5.48 1.65 -5.46
CA GLY A 408 5.44 1.52 -6.93
C GLY A 408 4.33 0.60 -7.43
N PHE A 409 3.19 0.54 -6.74
CA PHE A 409 2.04 -0.21 -7.22
C PHE A 409 1.37 0.55 -8.37
N ASP A 410 1.65 0.10 -9.59
CA ASP A 410 0.95 0.52 -10.80
C ASP A 410 -0.15 -0.48 -11.16
N ALA A 411 -1.30 0.08 -11.54
CA ALA A 411 -2.49 -0.69 -11.88
C ALA A 411 -2.87 -0.55 -13.34
#